data_a6d925dc16f549c85a053f3c1043d280
#
_entry.id   a6d925dc16f549c85a053f3c1043d280
#
_cell.length_a   1.000
_cell.length_b   1.000
_cell.length_c   1.000
_cell.angle_alpha   90.00
_cell.angle_beta   90.00
_cell.angle_gamma   90.00
#
_symmetry.space_group_name_H-M   'P 1'
#
loop_
_entity.id
_entity.type
_entity.pdbx_description
1 polymer ?
#
loop_
_entity_poly.entity_id
_entity_poly.type
_entity_poly.pdbx_seq_one_letter_code
_entity_poly.pdbx_strand_id
1 'polypeptide(L)'
;MFKFSKDIWKFLLAACFSVLFLICLVSPDFFAKMVLKAGVKDLATPANNSLDKFLDDSILDPILDNPQILTSLGLHQLDFFTNHNEKLNDYSVEKSEADHEKFLTYYEKLNNFDEKKLSASAQLNLEVAKFSANIEKRGFEDFRYYMGPFIQFYGTHLSFVNFLTDTHKLENKKDAEDYIKRLSMVPKAINELMVFEKRRADAGIYSPKFVYEKTLLQLNSLIETPTMTHPLYLSFSEAIEEMGLSNKKKESLLSNLIKEINNFKSSYAILKILIEKNSNNAREFDGVWSLPNGDNYYKHRLQIFTTTDLSADEIHNLGLKMVEEIQSEIKSILLAEGYDINRPLADLFVELNNDPRFLFEDSDDGREAILEEYRRINDETYAMLPDYFNELPQAKVVVKRVPIFSEKSAAGGYYQGSSLDGSRPAAWYANLYDIKATQTFKMPALSFHEAVPGHHLQIALNQENTNQTLWNKFGYRTSAFTEGWALYAERLAVEAGLVKDPYEMIGSLQSELFRAARLVVDTGLHAKKWTREEAILYMMDNAGEVRSESESEIERYIVWPAQATSYMIGRIKIMELRERAKSELGDKFNIKDFHSVVLMNGILPLTVLEALVDKYIEENRLT
;
A
#
# COMPACT_ATOMS: atom_id res chain seq x y z
N MET A 1 57.45 -27.41 -13.78
CA MET A 1 56.07 -27.19 -14.27
C MET A 1 55.22 -28.39 -13.85
N PHE A 2 54.61 -28.34 -12.66
CA PHE A 2 53.81 -29.46 -12.12
C PHE A 2 52.42 -29.46 -12.80
N LYS A 3 52.15 -30.48 -13.60
CA LYS A 3 50.80 -30.78 -14.10
C LYS A 3 49.98 -31.34 -12.94
N PHE A 4 49.12 -30.51 -12.32
CA PHE A 4 48.07 -31.01 -11.43
C PHE A 4 47.10 -31.88 -12.26
N SER A 5 46.86 -33.11 -11.79
CA SER A 5 45.95 -34.04 -12.46
C SER A 5 44.51 -33.54 -12.39
N LYS A 6 43.68 -33.81 -13.42
CA LYS A 6 42.24 -33.47 -13.44
C LYS A 6 41.47 -33.99 -12.20
N ASP A 7 41.99 -34.99 -11.53
CA ASP A 7 41.38 -35.60 -10.36
C ASP A 7 41.61 -34.79 -9.07
N ILE A 8 42.73 -34.05 -8.98
CA ILE A 8 42.98 -33.11 -7.87
C ILE A 8 42.01 -31.93 -7.94
N TRP A 9 41.69 -31.43 -9.14
CA TRP A 9 40.66 -30.38 -9.32
C TRP A 9 39.26 -30.85 -8.96
N LYS A 10 38.90 -32.10 -9.29
CA LYS A 10 37.61 -32.68 -8.86
C LYS A 10 37.55 -32.86 -7.35
N PHE A 11 38.65 -33.26 -6.72
CA PHE A 11 38.72 -33.43 -5.26
C PHE A 11 38.65 -32.06 -4.54
N LEU A 12 39.34 -31.05 -5.05
CA LEU A 12 39.26 -29.67 -4.53
C LEU A 12 37.87 -29.07 -4.70
N LEU A 13 37.22 -29.28 -5.85
CA LEU A 13 35.83 -28.87 -6.08
C LEU A 13 34.87 -29.61 -5.13
N ALA A 14 35.01 -30.92 -4.96
CA ALA A 14 34.19 -31.70 -4.04
C ALA A 14 34.44 -31.31 -2.58
N ALA A 15 35.68 -31.02 -2.19
CA ALA A 15 36.02 -30.52 -0.86
C ALA A 15 35.47 -29.10 -0.62
N CYS A 16 35.56 -28.20 -1.62
CA CYS A 16 34.95 -26.88 -1.56
C CYS A 16 33.42 -26.97 -1.46
N PHE A 17 32.76 -27.86 -2.21
CA PHE A 17 31.32 -28.11 -2.11
C PHE A 17 30.95 -28.67 -0.73
N SER A 18 31.74 -29.59 -0.17
CA SER A 18 31.50 -30.18 1.15
C SER A 18 31.70 -29.15 2.27
N VAL A 19 32.69 -28.27 2.16
CA VAL A 19 32.92 -27.17 3.12
C VAL A 19 31.83 -26.12 3.00
N LEU A 20 31.41 -25.73 1.79
CA LEU A 20 30.28 -24.85 1.57
C LEU A 20 28.98 -25.46 2.13
N PHE A 21 28.72 -26.72 1.91
CA PHE A 21 27.57 -27.45 2.44
C PHE A 21 27.58 -27.51 3.97
N LEU A 22 28.74 -27.77 4.59
CA LEU A 22 28.92 -27.74 6.04
C LEU A 22 28.68 -26.32 6.64
N ILE A 23 29.19 -25.29 5.96
CA ILE A 23 28.98 -23.90 6.38
C ILE A 23 27.49 -23.51 6.23
N CYS A 24 26.80 -23.96 5.17
CA CYS A 24 25.35 -23.78 5.00
C CYS A 24 24.54 -24.37 6.17
N LEU A 25 24.98 -25.54 6.68
CA LEU A 25 24.34 -26.19 7.83
C LEU A 25 24.63 -25.48 9.17
N VAL A 26 25.74 -24.74 9.26
CA VAL A 26 26.15 -24.04 10.51
C VAL A 26 25.61 -22.60 10.58
N SER A 27 25.35 -21.95 9.44
CA SER A 27 24.82 -20.59 9.36
C SER A 27 23.84 -20.42 8.21
N PRO A 28 22.62 -20.98 8.30
CA PRO A 28 21.61 -20.86 7.24
C PRO A 28 21.28 -19.39 6.91
N ASP A 29 21.19 -18.54 7.91
CA ASP A 29 20.86 -17.10 7.75
C ASP A 29 21.93 -16.36 6.95
N PHE A 30 23.21 -16.68 7.15
CA PHE A 30 24.29 -16.08 6.38
C PHE A 30 24.15 -16.42 4.87
N PHE A 31 23.83 -17.67 4.56
CA PHE A 31 23.61 -18.10 3.17
C PHE A 31 22.34 -17.53 2.57
N ALA A 32 21.24 -17.50 3.34
CA ALA A 32 20.01 -16.87 2.91
C ALA A 32 20.25 -15.39 2.55
N LYS A 33 20.99 -14.65 3.39
CA LYS A 33 21.38 -13.26 3.13
C LYS A 33 22.28 -13.14 1.88
N MET A 34 23.22 -14.05 1.70
CA MET A 34 24.09 -14.07 0.52
C MET A 34 23.31 -14.36 -0.77
N VAL A 35 22.39 -15.32 -0.75
CA VAL A 35 21.52 -15.66 -1.89
C VAL A 35 20.56 -14.49 -2.18
N LEU A 36 19.96 -13.88 -1.14
CA LEU A 36 19.12 -12.71 -1.31
C LEU A 36 19.89 -11.54 -1.93
N LYS A 37 21.10 -11.24 -1.41
CA LYS A 37 21.98 -10.21 -1.99
C LYS A 37 22.35 -10.51 -3.44
N ALA A 38 22.61 -11.77 -3.79
CA ALA A 38 22.88 -12.18 -5.17
C ALA A 38 21.65 -12.02 -6.07
N GLY A 39 20.46 -12.40 -5.57
CA GLY A 39 19.20 -12.29 -6.32
C GLY A 39 18.76 -10.86 -6.57
N VAL A 40 19.14 -9.92 -5.71
CA VAL A 40 18.82 -8.48 -5.88
C VAL A 40 19.94 -7.66 -6.51
N LYS A 41 21.07 -8.31 -6.84
CA LYS A 41 22.27 -7.61 -7.35
C LYS A 41 22.03 -6.81 -8.62
N ASP A 42 21.18 -7.32 -9.49
CA ASP A 42 20.87 -6.67 -10.78
C ASP A 42 19.71 -5.66 -10.68
N LEU A 43 19.09 -5.57 -9.49
CA LEU A 43 17.95 -4.65 -9.26
C LEU A 43 18.38 -3.22 -8.87
N ALA A 44 19.63 -3.04 -8.45
CA ALA A 44 20.09 -1.77 -7.90
C ALA A 44 21.60 -1.58 -8.11
N THR A 45 22.06 -0.33 -8.08
CA THR A 45 23.49 -0.01 -8.02
C THR A 45 24.08 -0.54 -6.72
N PRO A 46 25.23 -1.24 -6.75
CA PRO A 46 25.93 -1.61 -5.53
C PRO A 46 26.26 -0.40 -4.66
N ALA A 47 26.07 -0.54 -3.37
CA ALA A 47 26.41 0.48 -2.39
C ALA A 47 27.89 0.91 -2.48
N ASN A 48 28.13 2.17 -2.78
CA ASN A 48 29.47 2.72 -3.04
C ASN A 48 30.16 3.29 -1.81
N ASN A 49 29.39 3.53 -0.73
CA ASN A 49 29.90 4.11 0.50
C ASN A 49 29.36 3.37 1.73
N SER A 50 29.87 3.73 2.90
CA SER A 50 29.53 3.06 4.17
C SER A 50 28.07 3.29 4.57
N LEU A 51 27.48 4.44 4.24
CA LEU A 51 26.08 4.73 4.53
C LEU A 51 25.15 3.88 3.68
N ASP A 52 25.31 3.89 2.36
CA ASP A 52 24.46 3.12 1.46
C ASP A 52 24.52 1.62 1.79
N LYS A 53 25.71 1.10 2.11
CA LYS A 53 25.85 -0.29 2.56
C LYS A 53 25.10 -0.55 3.87
N PHE A 54 25.18 0.38 4.82
CA PHE A 54 24.46 0.30 6.10
C PHE A 54 22.94 0.32 5.89
N LEU A 55 22.46 1.19 5.02
CA LEU A 55 21.04 1.31 4.67
C LEU A 55 20.53 0.06 3.92
N ASP A 56 21.26 -0.44 2.94
CA ASP A 56 20.90 -1.67 2.22
C ASP A 56 20.85 -2.88 3.16
N ASP A 57 21.83 -3.02 4.07
CA ASP A 57 21.82 -4.09 5.06
C ASP A 57 20.65 -3.99 6.03
N SER A 58 20.19 -2.76 6.34
CA SER A 58 19.04 -2.52 7.23
C SER A 58 17.70 -3.00 6.68
N ILE A 59 17.57 -3.16 5.35
CA ILE A 59 16.35 -3.70 4.73
C ILE A 59 16.41 -5.23 4.68
N LEU A 60 17.57 -5.79 4.41
CA LEU A 60 17.72 -7.22 4.14
C LEU A 60 17.46 -8.08 5.38
N ASP A 61 17.92 -7.62 6.56
CA ASP A 61 17.74 -8.36 7.80
C ASP A 61 16.26 -8.52 8.21
N PRO A 62 15.42 -7.46 8.22
CA PRO A 62 13.98 -7.57 8.46
C PRO A 62 13.24 -8.44 7.43
N ILE A 63 13.65 -8.44 6.17
CA ILE A 63 13.06 -9.30 5.13
C ILE A 63 13.30 -10.77 5.48
N LEU A 64 14.54 -11.14 5.85
CA LEU A 64 14.87 -12.52 6.22
C LEU A 64 14.21 -12.97 7.53
N ASP A 65 14.02 -12.07 8.47
CA ASP A 65 13.33 -12.32 9.75
C ASP A 65 11.79 -12.46 9.58
N ASN A 66 11.24 -12.22 8.37
CA ASN A 66 9.80 -12.19 8.12
C ASN A 66 9.37 -13.26 7.09
N PRO A 67 8.97 -14.48 7.54
CA PRO A 67 8.55 -15.57 6.64
C PRO A 67 7.43 -15.20 5.68
N GLN A 68 6.48 -14.37 6.09
CA GLN A 68 5.35 -13.97 5.25
C GLN A 68 5.79 -12.99 4.15
N ILE A 69 6.74 -12.08 4.43
CA ILE A 69 7.33 -11.21 3.39
C ILE A 69 8.10 -12.04 2.37
N LEU A 70 8.90 -13.02 2.80
CA LEU A 70 9.64 -13.89 1.88
C LEU A 70 8.71 -14.63 0.91
N THR A 71 7.57 -15.13 1.42
CA THR A 71 6.54 -15.76 0.58
C THR A 71 5.89 -14.75 -0.38
N SER A 72 5.51 -13.56 0.11
CA SER A 72 4.85 -12.52 -0.69
C SER A 72 5.75 -11.97 -1.82
N LEU A 73 7.05 -11.93 -1.59
CA LEU A 73 8.04 -11.55 -2.60
C LEU A 73 8.35 -12.67 -3.60
N GLY A 74 7.81 -13.88 -3.40
CA GLY A 74 8.07 -15.02 -4.26
C GLY A 74 9.49 -15.61 -4.15
N LEU A 75 10.17 -15.39 -3.01
CA LEU A 75 11.56 -15.80 -2.80
C LEU A 75 11.67 -17.30 -2.43
N HIS A 76 10.99 -18.16 -3.19
CA HIS A 76 10.92 -19.61 -2.94
C HIS A 76 12.29 -20.30 -2.90
N GLN A 77 13.28 -19.77 -3.64
CA GLN A 77 14.65 -20.29 -3.62
C GLN A 77 15.33 -20.16 -2.25
N LEU A 78 14.85 -19.26 -1.39
CA LEU A 78 15.36 -19.11 -0.02
C LEU A 78 14.75 -20.13 0.94
N ASP A 79 13.64 -20.79 0.58
CA ASP A 79 12.94 -21.74 1.45
C ASP A 79 13.84 -22.89 1.92
N PHE A 80 14.80 -23.31 1.06
CA PHE A 80 15.79 -24.31 1.42
C PHE A 80 16.62 -23.94 2.67
N PHE A 81 16.88 -22.66 2.88
CA PHE A 81 17.66 -22.17 4.02
C PHE A 81 16.78 -21.72 5.20
N THR A 82 15.61 -21.18 4.93
CA THR A 82 14.77 -20.49 5.92
C THR A 82 13.56 -21.30 6.35
N ASN A 83 13.11 -22.26 5.55
CA ASN A 83 11.83 -22.98 5.69
C ASN A 83 10.67 -21.97 5.91
N HIS A 84 10.68 -20.86 5.19
CA HIS A 84 9.73 -19.78 5.42
C HIS A 84 8.30 -20.13 4.98
N ASN A 85 8.14 -21.04 3.99
CA ASN A 85 6.82 -21.42 3.50
C ASN A 85 5.98 -22.18 4.54
N GLU A 86 6.62 -22.83 5.51
CA GLU A 86 5.90 -23.51 6.60
C GLU A 86 5.71 -22.66 7.86
N LYS A 87 6.17 -21.37 7.86
CA LYS A 87 6.19 -20.49 9.04
C LYS A 87 5.27 -19.29 8.90
N LEU A 88 4.80 -18.75 10.02
CA LEU A 88 4.26 -17.41 10.19
C LEU A 88 5.29 -16.50 10.88
N ASN A 89 5.05 -15.21 10.84
CA ASN A 89 5.78 -14.24 11.63
C ASN A 89 5.59 -14.52 13.14
N ASP A 90 6.54 -14.08 13.94
CA ASP A 90 6.41 -14.04 15.39
C ASP A 90 5.68 -12.73 15.78
N TYR A 91 4.48 -12.86 16.34
CA TYR A 91 3.63 -11.74 16.75
C TYR A 91 3.73 -11.46 18.26
N SER A 92 4.69 -12.08 18.94
CA SER A 92 4.87 -11.88 20.38
C SER A 92 5.31 -10.46 20.72
N VAL A 93 4.95 -10.01 21.90
CA VAL A 93 5.40 -8.71 22.43
C VAL A 93 6.91 -8.71 22.64
N GLU A 94 7.46 -9.84 23.04
CA GLU A 94 8.89 -10.07 23.24
C GLU A 94 9.68 -9.87 21.94
N LYS A 95 9.16 -10.38 20.80
CA LYS A 95 9.78 -10.15 19.49
C LYS A 95 9.71 -8.66 19.12
N SER A 96 8.57 -8.03 19.33
CA SER A 96 8.40 -6.59 19.05
C SER A 96 9.35 -5.73 19.89
N GLU A 97 9.61 -6.10 21.15
CA GLU A 97 10.57 -5.43 22.04
C GLU A 97 12.02 -5.66 21.57
N ALA A 98 12.37 -6.89 21.22
CA ALA A 98 13.69 -7.23 20.69
C ALA A 98 13.98 -6.53 19.35
N ASP A 99 12.98 -6.39 18.49
CA ASP A 99 13.13 -5.66 17.22
C ASP A 99 13.30 -4.15 17.45
N HIS A 100 12.61 -3.61 18.45
CA HIS A 100 12.82 -2.21 18.85
C HIS A 100 14.23 -1.96 19.39
N GLU A 101 14.82 -2.85 20.19
CA GLU A 101 16.21 -2.74 20.64
C GLU A 101 17.20 -2.78 19.45
N LYS A 102 16.97 -3.65 18.47
CA LYS A 102 17.74 -3.65 17.22
C LYS A 102 17.59 -2.32 16.48
N PHE A 103 16.37 -1.80 16.41
CA PHE A 103 16.07 -0.52 15.79
C PHE A 103 16.76 0.65 16.53
N LEU A 104 16.80 0.69 17.86
CA LEU A 104 17.53 1.71 18.60
C LEU A 104 19.04 1.68 18.28
N THR A 105 19.63 0.49 18.13
CA THR A 105 21.01 0.34 17.69
C THR A 105 21.22 0.88 16.25
N TYR A 106 20.28 0.63 15.35
CA TYR A 106 20.26 1.21 14.00
C TYR A 106 20.15 2.74 14.06
N TYR A 107 19.23 3.27 14.87
CA TYR A 107 18.98 4.69 15.04
C TYR A 107 20.23 5.44 15.54
N GLU A 108 20.93 4.91 16.54
CA GLU A 108 22.18 5.48 17.04
C GLU A 108 23.27 5.52 15.96
N LYS A 109 23.47 4.42 15.23
CA LYS A 109 24.45 4.35 14.13
C LYS A 109 24.14 5.34 13.03
N LEU A 110 22.85 5.46 12.66
CA LEU A 110 22.37 6.38 11.63
C LEU A 110 22.71 7.84 11.99
N ASN A 111 22.54 8.22 13.24
CA ASN A 111 22.81 9.58 13.72
C ASN A 111 24.33 9.90 13.86
N ASN A 112 25.19 8.89 13.81
CA ASN A 112 26.65 9.06 13.89
C ASN A 112 27.31 9.29 12.51
N PHE A 113 26.58 9.23 11.41
CA PHE A 113 27.15 9.56 10.10
C PHE A 113 27.44 11.05 9.97
N ASP A 114 28.65 11.38 9.52
CA ASP A 114 29.09 12.75 9.26
C ASP A 114 28.62 13.20 7.86
N GLU A 115 27.55 13.98 7.82
CA GLU A 115 26.93 14.48 6.57
C GLU A 115 27.93 15.16 5.65
N LYS A 116 28.90 15.90 6.18
CA LYS A 116 29.87 16.67 5.40
C LYS A 116 30.82 15.79 4.57
N LYS A 117 30.91 14.51 4.90
CA LYS A 117 31.75 13.53 4.19
C LYS A 117 31.00 12.74 3.14
N LEU A 118 29.69 12.96 3.02
CA LEU A 118 28.82 12.22 2.11
C LEU A 118 28.66 12.96 0.78
N SER A 119 28.45 12.20 -0.30
CA SER A 119 28.01 12.76 -1.59
C SER A 119 26.60 13.32 -1.45
N ALA A 120 26.17 14.19 -2.36
CA ALA A 120 24.83 14.78 -2.36
C ALA A 120 23.72 13.71 -2.35
N SER A 121 23.86 12.62 -3.12
CA SER A 121 22.92 11.51 -3.11
C SER A 121 22.89 10.78 -1.77
N ALA A 122 24.04 10.55 -1.13
CA ALA A 122 24.11 9.92 0.18
C ALA A 122 23.57 10.83 1.30
N GLN A 123 23.73 12.16 1.19
CA GLN A 123 23.09 13.12 2.09
C GLN A 123 21.56 13.02 2.03
N LEU A 124 21.00 12.98 0.81
CA LEU A 124 19.56 12.78 0.59
C LEU A 124 19.08 11.48 1.25
N ASN A 125 19.80 10.38 1.05
CA ASN A 125 19.47 9.09 1.67
C ASN A 125 19.51 9.14 3.20
N LEU A 126 20.49 9.83 3.76
CA LEU A 126 20.62 10.01 5.21
C LEU A 126 19.45 10.82 5.77
N GLU A 127 19.04 11.90 5.09
CA GLU A 127 17.92 12.74 5.50
C GLU A 127 16.61 11.96 5.52
N VAL A 128 16.29 11.22 4.44
CA VAL A 128 15.10 10.36 4.37
C VAL A 128 15.13 9.27 5.45
N ALA A 129 16.30 8.63 5.66
CA ALA A 129 16.46 7.59 6.68
C ALA A 129 16.26 8.15 8.10
N LYS A 130 16.82 9.32 8.41
CA LYS A 130 16.61 10.00 9.69
C LYS A 130 15.16 10.41 9.89
N PHE A 131 14.50 10.95 8.87
CA PHE A 131 13.07 11.26 8.93
C PHE A 131 12.25 10.03 9.30
N SER A 132 12.41 8.93 8.56
CA SER A 132 11.72 7.66 8.80
C SER A 132 12.00 7.12 10.22
N ALA A 133 13.27 7.09 10.62
CA ALA A 133 13.68 6.57 11.92
C ALA A 133 13.13 7.39 13.10
N ASN A 134 13.04 8.73 12.98
CA ASN A 134 12.43 9.58 14.00
C ASN A 134 10.93 9.30 14.17
N ILE A 135 10.22 9.11 13.05
CA ILE A 135 8.80 8.74 13.05
C ILE A 135 8.60 7.37 13.71
N GLU A 136 9.39 6.37 13.35
CA GLU A 136 9.30 5.01 13.90
C GLU A 136 9.59 4.98 15.40
N LYS A 137 10.68 5.64 15.83
CA LYS A 137 11.03 5.75 17.24
C LYS A 137 9.88 6.30 18.06
N ARG A 138 9.36 7.47 17.67
CA ARG A 138 8.24 8.11 18.34
C ARG A 138 6.98 7.25 18.34
N GLY A 139 6.68 6.59 17.21
CA GLY A 139 5.54 5.69 17.10
C GLY A 139 5.58 4.54 18.10
N PHE A 140 6.75 3.93 18.29
CA PHE A 140 6.91 2.85 19.26
C PHE A 140 6.89 3.34 20.70
N GLU A 141 7.62 4.41 21.02
CA GLU A 141 7.78 4.91 22.39
C GLU A 141 6.48 5.52 22.95
N ASP A 142 5.78 6.35 22.13
CA ASP A 142 4.64 7.12 22.59
C ASP A 142 3.28 6.49 22.23
N PHE A 143 3.19 5.76 21.09
CA PHE A 143 1.92 5.39 20.45
C PHE A 143 1.80 3.91 20.08
N ARG A 144 2.66 3.05 20.64
CA ARG A 144 2.75 1.61 20.32
C ARG A 144 1.40 0.88 20.31
N TYR A 145 0.49 1.23 21.23
CA TYR A 145 -0.78 0.53 21.44
C TYR A 145 -1.98 1.20 20.76
N TYR A 146 -1.78 2.29 20.01
CA TYR A 146 -2.91 3.06 19.47
C TYR A 146 -3.58 2.38 18.27
N MET A 147 -2.83 1.63 17.47
CA MET A 147 -3.40 0.80 16.42
C MET A 147 -3.59 -0.64 16.91
N GLY A 148 -4.82 -1.16 16.74
CA GLY A 148 -5.15 -2.53 17.15
C GLY A 148 -4.94 -3.55 16.04
N PRO A 149 -4.61 -4.81 16.38
CA PRO A 149 -4.46 -5.88 15.41
C PRO A 149 -5.81 -6.41 14.87
N PHE A 150 -6.90 -6.14 15.56
CA PHE A 150 -8.23 -6.69 15.26
C PHE A 150 -9.22 -5.57 14.95
N ILE A 151 -9.17 -5.08 13.72
CA ILE A 151 -10.09 -4.06 13.20
C ILE A 151 -10.77 -4.56 11.92
N GLN A 152 -11.95 -4.02 11.60
CA GLN A 152 -12.76 -4.50 10.49
C GLN A 152 -12.15 -4.29 9.10
N PHE A 153 -11.23 -3.33 8.94
CA PHE A 153 -10.76 -2.93 7.62
C PHE A 153 -9.58 -3.79 7.12
N TYR A 154 -8.54 -3.97 7.94
CA TYR A 154 -7.35 -4.77 7.59
C TYR A 154 -6.83 -5.56 8.81
N GLY A 155 -7.74 -6.00 9.67
CA GLY A 155 -7.37 -6.74 10.87
C GLY A 155 -6.62 -8.04 10.57
N THR A 156 -5.66 -8.37 11.42
CA THR A 156 -4.79 -9.55 11.24
C THR A 156 -5.60 -10.86 11.19
N HIS A 157 -6.78 -10.91 11.81
CA HIS A 157 -7.68 -12.05 11.72
C HIS A 157 -8.17 -12.33 10.29
N LEU A 158 -8.34 -11.32 9.44
CA LEU A 158 -8.64 -11.48 8.02
C LEU A 158 -7.35 -11.74 7.22
N SER A 159 -6.26 -11.06 7.59
CA SER A 159 -4.99 -11.17 6.86
C SER A 159 -4.44 -12.59 6.84
N PHE A 160 -4.65 -13.41 7.88
CA PHE A 160 -4.24 -14.82 7.86
C PHE A 160 -5.01 -15.64 6.83
N VAL A 161 -6.31 -15.40 6.68
CA VAL A 161 -7.13 -16.09 5.67
C VAL A 161 -6.68 -15.69 4.28
N ASN A 162 -6.64 -14.37 3.99
CA ASN A 162 -6.23 -13.85 2.67
C ASN A 162 -4.80 -14.26 2.30
N PHE A 163 -3.88 -14.26 3.25
CA PHE A 163 -2.50 -14.70 3.00
C PHE A 163 -2.42 -16.18 2.60
N LEU A 164 -3.20 -17.03 3.25
CA LEU A 164 -3.24 -18.46 2.95
C LEU A 164 -3.98 -18.75 1.64
N THR A 165 -5.07 -18.03 1.32
CA THR A 165 -5.85 -18.26 0.09
C THR A 165 -5.23 -17.65 -1.15
N ASP A 166 -4.61 -16.47 -1.01
CA ASP A 166 -4.25 -15.65 -2.18
C ASP A 166 -2.73 -15.55 -2.41
N THR A 167 -1.92 -15.73 -1.34
CA THR A 167 -0.47 -15.49 -1.39
C THR A 167 0.34 -16.77 -1.27
N HIS A 168 -0.09 -17.72 -0.44
CA HIS A 168 0.62 -18.99 -0.28
C HIS A 168 0.46 -19.83 -1.54
N LYS A 169 1.58 -20.13 -2.19
CA LYS A 169 1.60 -20.89 -3.45
C LYS A 169 1.28 -22.37 -3.21
N LEU A 170 0.39 -22.95 -4.01
CA LEU A 170 -0.05 -24.34 -3.93
C LEU A 170 0.14 -25.03 -5.30
N GLU A 171 1.38 -25.40 -5.64
CA GLU A 171 1.71 -26.03 -6.94
C GLU A 171 2.09 -27.49 -6.81
N ASN A 172 2.56 -27.92 -5.66
CA ASN A 172 3.06 -29.27 -5.43
C ASN A 172 2.76 -29.78 -4.02
N LYS A 173 3.05 -31.06 -3.77
CA LYS A 173 2.80 -31.70 -2.48
C LYS A 173 3.49 -31.02 -1.29
N LYS A 174 4.71 -30.50 -1.48
CA LYS A 174 5.44 -29.81 -0.41
C LYS A 174 4.71 -28.53 -0.03
N ASP A 175 4.27 -27.76 -1.01
CA ASP A 175 3.52 -26.53 -0.78
C ASP A 175 2.24 -26.81 0.03
N ALA A 176 1.54 -27.91 -0.29
CA ALA A 176 0.36 -28.32 0.44
C ALA A 176 0.68 -28.73 1.89
N GLU A 177 1.79 -29.42 2.13
CA GLU A 177 2.26 -29.77 3.47
C GLU A 177 2.67 -28.51 4.26
N ASP A 178 3.37 -27.59 3.63
CA ASP A 178 3.79 -26.30 4.21
C ASP A 178 2.57 -25.44 4.57
N TYR A 179 1.56 -25.39 3.69
CA TYR A 179 0.29 -24.70 3.96
C TYR A 179 -0.38 -25.20 5.25
N ILE A 180 -0.55 -26.51 5.37
CA ILE A 180 -1.18 -27.13 6.56
C ILE A 180 -0.36 -26.81 7.81
N LYS A 181 0.97 -26.89 7.73
CA LYS A 181 1.86 -26.57 8.83
C LYS A 181 1.77 -25.08 9.22
N ARG A 182 1.76 -24.19 8.23
CA ARG A 182 1.56 -22.75 8.46
C ARG A 182 0.21 -22.44 9.08
N LEU A 183 -0.87 -23.07 8.59
CA LEU A 183 -2.21 -22.94 9.19
C LEU A 183 -2.22 -23.39 10.65
N SER A 184 -1.50 -24.47 10.99
CA SER A 184 -1.40 -24.96 12.38
C SER A 184 -0.72 -23.96 13.33
N MET A 185 0.00 -22.95 12.82
CA MET A 185 0.63 -21.90 13.63
C MET A 185 -0.30 -20.71 13.93
N VAL A 186 -1.42 -20.57 13.19
CA VAL A 186 -2.35 -19.45 13.37
C VAL A 186 -2.89 -19.36 14.82
N PRO A 187 -3.27 -20.45 15.50
CA PRO A 187 -3.70 -20.36 16.90
C PRO A 187 -2.65 -19.73 17.84
N LYS A 188 -1.36 -20.02 17.62
CA LYS A 188 -0.26 -19.39 18.39
C LYS A 188 -0.21 -17.90 18.09
N ALA A 189 -0.19 -17.50 16.81
CA ALA A 189 -0.15 -16.10 16.39
C ALA A 189 -1.34 -15.29 16.93
N ILE A 190 -2.56 -15.87 16.91
CA ILE A 190 -3.75 -15.24 17.51
C ILE A 190 -3.57 -15.03 19.01
N ASN A 191 -3.03 -16.02 19.74
CA ASN A 191 -2.77 -15.87 21.18
C ASN A 191 -1.75 -14.75 21.47
N GLU A 192 -0.69 -14.64 20.70
CA GLU A 192 0.31 -13.55 20.81
C GLU A 192 -0.32 -12.18 20.57
N LEU A 193 -1.13 -12.04 19.52
CA LEU A 193 -1.87 -10.80 19.22
C LEU A 193 -2.92 -10.47 20.29
N MET A 194 -3.53 -11.48 20.92
CA MET A 194 -4.44 -11.28 22.06
C MET A 194 -3.70 -10.72 23.29
N VAL A 195 -2.44 -11.08 23.50
CA VAL A 195 -1.60 -10.49 24.56
C VAL A 195 -1.39 -9.01 24.29
N PHE A 196 -1.05 -8.64 23.04
CA PHE A 196 -0.94 -7.25 22.62
C PHE A 196 -2.25 -6.48 22.83
N GLU A 197 -3.38 -7.04 22.39
CA GLU A 197 -4.71 -6.42 22.54
C GLU A 197 -5.09 -6.20 24.02
N LYS A 198 -4.72 -7.12 24.91
CA LYS A 198 -4.88 -6.94 26.37
C LYS A 198 -4.05 -5.77 26.89
N ARG A 199 -2.78 -5.63 26.46
CA ARG A 199 -1.93 -4.48 26.83
C ARG A 199 -2.50 -3.14 26.35
N ARG A 200 -3.14 -3.13 25.14
CA ARG A 200 -3.90 -1.95 24.68
C ARG A 200 -5.02 -1.59 25.65
N ALA A 201 -5.84 -2.57 26.01
CA ALA A 201 -6.93 -2.39 26.97
C ALA A 201 -6.43 -1.91 28.34
N ASP A 202 -5.33 -2.46 28.84
CA ASP A 202 -4.70 -2.05 30.11
C ASP A 202 -4.17 -0.61 30.05
N ALA A 203 -3.78 -0.13 28.86
CA ALA A 203 -3.40 1.26 28.60
C ALA A 203 -4.61 2.20 28.37
N GLY A 204 -5.85 1.69 28.49
CA GLY A 204 -7.05 2.47 28.25
C GLY A 204 -7.34 2.75 26.77
N ILE A 205 -6.71 2.03 25.87
CA ILE A 205 -6.86 2.22 24.40
C ILE A 205 -7.89 1.22 23.88
N TYR A 206 -9.08 1.72 23.56
CA TYR A 206 -10.18 0.94 22.99
C TYR A 206 -10.59 1.49 21.63
N SER A 207 -11.12 0.64 20.78
CA SER A 207 -11.70 1.01 19.49
C SER A 207 -13.13 1.57 19.68
N PRO A 208 -13.68 2.33 18.71
CA PRO A 208 -15.10 2.68 18.70
C PRO A 208 -15.99 1.44 18.61
N LYS A 209 -17.24 1.58 19.01
CA LYS A 209 -18.20 0.47 19.11
C LYS A 209 -18.39 -0.29 17.78
N PHE A 210 -18.58 0.45 16.68
CA PHE A 210 -18.80 -0.17 15.36
C PHE A 210 -17.64 -1.05 14.90
N VAL A 211 -16.40 -0.72 15.30
CA VAL A 211 -15.21 -1.53 14.97
C VAL A 211 -15.33 -2.93 15.59
N TYR A 212 -15.71 -3.00 16.87
CA TYR A 212 -15.94 -4.27 17.53
C TYR A 212 -17.13 -5.03 16.93
N GLU A 213 -18.23 -4.35 16.65
CA GLU A 213 -19.44 -4.96 16.05
C GLU A 213 -19.11 -5.60 14.70
N LYS A 214 -18.41 -4.87 13.82
CA LYS A 214 -18.02 -5.38 12.50
C LYS A 214 -16.96 -6.48 12.59
N THR A 215 -15.98 -6.35 13.48
CA THR A 215 -15.00 -7.43 13.74
C THR A 215 -15.68 -8.69 14.24
N LEU A 216 -16.66 -8.59 15.14
CA LEU A 216 -17.43 -9.73 15.63
C LEU A 216 -18.26 -10.41 14.52
N LEU A 217 -18.82 -9.63 13.58
CA LEU A 217 -19.50 -10.20 12.40
C LEU A 217 -18.54 -11.01 11.53
N GLN A 218 -17.34 -10.49 11.31
CA GLN A 218 -16.29 -11.19 10.54
C GLN A 218 -15.81 -12.47 11.25
N LEU A 219 -15.59 -12.41 12.56
CA LEU A 219 -15.22 -13.58 13.37
C LEU A 219 -16.32 -14.63 13.36
N ASN A 220 -17.59 -14.23 13.53
CA ASN A 220 -18.73 -15.15 13.46
C ASN A 220 -18.78 -15.85 12.09
N SER A 221 -18.64 -15.10 11.00
CA SER A 221 -18.61 -15.67 9.64
C SER A 221 -17.52 -16.74 9.50
N LEU A 222 -16.30 -16.47 9.97
CA LEU A 222 -15.19 -17.42 9.89
C LEU A 222 -15.35 -18.64 10.80
N ILE A 223 -15.99 -18.49 11.97
CA ILE A 223 -16.22 -19.57 12.92
C ILE A 223 -17.39 -20.47 12.48
N GLU A 224 -18.50 -19.87 12.03
CA GLU A 224 -19.76 -20.56 11.76
C GLU A 224 -19.80 -21.22 10.38
N THR A 225 -19.05 -20.70 9.39
CA THR A 225 -18.97 -21.30 8.05
C THR A 225 -18.58 -22.78 8.15
N PRO A 226 -19.36 -23.74 7.59
CA PRO A 226 -19.01 -25.16 7.66
C PRO A 226 -17.62 -25.43 7.08
N THR A 227 -16.87 -26.35 7.65
CA THR A 227 -15.46 -26.58 7.28
C THR A 227 -15.28 -26.86 5.79
N MET A 228 -16.20 -27.60 5.16
CA MET A 228 -16.11 -27.95 3.72
C MET A 228 -16.41 -26.78 2.77
N THR A 229 -17.01 -25.70 3.26
CA THR A 229 -17.30 -24.48 2.50
C THR A 229 -16.48 -23.29 3.00
N HIS A 230 -15.58 -23.53 3.96
CA HIS A 230 -14.70 -22.50 4.50
C HIS A 230 -13.68 -22.07 3.41
N PRO A 231 -13.35 -20.78 3.25
CA PRO A 231 -12.40 -20.30 2.23
C PRO A 231 -11.07 -21.07 2.22
N LEU A 232 -10.50 -21.35 3.40
CA LEU A 232 -9.27 -22.14 3.54
C LEU A 232 -9.40 -23.57 3.01
N TYR A 233 -10.59 -24.17 3.08
CA TYR A 233 -10.82 -25.50 2.52
C TYR A 233 -11.01 -25.45 1.01
N LEU A 234 -11.84 -24.53 0.52
CA LEU A 234 -12.16 -24.43 -0.91
C LEU A 234 -10.91 -24.15 -1.75
N SER A 235 -10.15 -23.11 -1.39
CA SER A 235 -8.91 -22.75 -2.07
C SER A 235 -7.90 -23.92 -2.11
N PHE A 236 -7.71 -24.59 -0.98
CA PHE A 236 -6.79 -25.72 -0.89
C PHE A 236 -7.28 -26.94 -1.67
N SER A 237 -8.58 -27.29 -1.55
CA SER A 237 -9.15 -28.48 -2.22
C SER A 237 -9.11 -28.33 -3.75
N GLU A 238 -9.38 -27.14 -4.28
CA GLU A 238 -9.26 -26.84 -5.69
C GLU A 238 -7.81 -27.03 -6.18
N ALA A 239 -6.85 -26.45 -5.49
CA ALA A 239 -5.44 -26.53 -5.87
C ALA A 239 -4.90 -27.98 -5.85
N ILE A 240 -5.23 -28.79 -4.86
CA ILE A 240 -4.70 -30.18 -4.80
C ILE A 240 -5.34 -31.10 -5.86
N GLU A 241 -6.52 -30.76 -6.41
CA GLU A 241 -7.11 -31.53 -7.53
C GLU A 241 -6.22 -31.43 -8.78
N GLU A 242 -5.61 -30.27 -9.02
CA GLU A 242 -4.73 -30.03 -10.15
C GLU A 242 -3.31 -30.61 -10.01
N MET A 243 -2.89 -30.95 -8.79
CA MET A 243 -1.52 -31.42 -8.51
C MET A 243 -1.19 -32.85 -9.01
N GLY A 244 -2.12 -33.59 -9.60
CA GLY A 244 -1.88 -34.97 -10.08
C GLY A 244 -1.53 -35.97 -8.96
N LEU A 245 -1.93 -35.71 -7.71
CA LEU A 245 -1.67 -36.60 -6.57
C LEU A 245 -2.61 -37.81 -6.57
N SER A 246 -2.14 -38.95 -6.00
CA SER A 246 -3.02 -40.10 -5.80
C SER A 246 -4.13 -39.81 -4.78
N ASN A 247 -5.31 -40.42 -4.95
CA ASN A 247 -6.47 -40.22 -4.06
C ASN A 247 -6.11 -40.39 -2.59
N LYS A 248 -5.34 -41.41 -2.23
CA LYS A 248 -4.88 -41.65 -0.85
C LYS A 248 -4.09 -40.46 -0.29
N LYS A 249 -3.26 -39.79 -1.12
CA LYS A 249 -2.49 -38.60 -0.70
C LYS A 249 -3.39 -37.40 -0.54
N LYS A 250 -4.33 -37.18 -1.48
CA LYS A 250 -5.33 -36.10 -1.40
C LYS A 250 -6.18 -36.25 -0.14
N GLU A 251 -6.73 -37.42 0.12
CA GLU A 251 -7.51 -37.71 1.32
C GLU A 251 -6.75 -37.44 2.62
N SER A 252 -5.46 -37.83 2.66
CA SER A 252 -4.62 -37.57 3.82
C SER A 252 -4.38 -36.08 4.04
N LEU A 253 -4.10 -35.31 2.99
CA LEU A 253 -3.92 -33.84 3.06
C LEU A 253 -5.21 -33.16 3.49
N LEU A 254 -6.36 -33.52 2.90
CA LEU A 254 -7.65 -32.95 3.27
C LEU A 254 -8.05 -33.27 4.72
N SER A 255 -7.77 -34.48 5.19
CA SER A 255 -8.03 -34.84 6.59
C SER A 255 -7.20 -34.00 7.57
N ASN A 256 -5.92 -33.77 7.26
CA ASN A 256 -5.04 -32.91 8.05
C ASN A 256 -5.51 -31.45 8.00
N LEU A 257 -5.88 -30.95 6.82
CA LEU A 257 -6.41 -29.62 6.64
C LEU A 257 -7.66 -29.37 7.47
N ILE A 258 -8.64 -30.31 7.43
CA ILE A 258 -9.89 -30.22 8.21
C ILE A 258 -9.58 -30.10 9.70
N LYS A 259 -8.61 -30.87 10.20
CA LYS A 259 -8.17 -30.79 11.60
C LYS A 259 -7.65 -29.39 11.93
N GLU A 260 -6.80 -28.83 11.07
CA GLU A 260 -6.20 -27.51 11.34
C GLU A 260 -7.20 -26.37 11.14
N ILE A 261 -8.17 -26.46 10.24
CA ILE A 261 -9.29 -25.51 10.15
C ILE A 261 -10.13 -25.53 11.45
N ASN A 262 -10.36 -26.69 12.04
CA ASN A 262 -11.09 -26.77 13.33
C ASN A 262 -10.27 -26.15 14.48
N ASN A 263 -8.94 -26.30 14.49
CA ASN A 263 -8.06 -25.64 15.46
C ASN A 263 -8.08 -24.10 15.25
N PHE A 264 -8.03 -23.65 14.00
CA PHE A 264 -8.19 -22.24 13.62
C PHE A 264 -9.51 -21.68 14.18
N LYS A 265 -10.66 -22.31 13.89
CA LYS A 265 -11.96 -21.89 14.40
C LYS A 265 -12.01 -21.83 15.93
N SER A 266 -11.40 -22.79 16.60
CA SER A 266 -11.34 -22.81 18.06
C SER A 266 -10.56 -21.62 18.62
N SER A 267 -9.45 -21.24 17.99
CA SER A 267 -8.67 -20.05 18.38
C SER A 267 -9.42 -18.74 18.14
N TYR A 268 -10.16 -18.66 17.03
CA TYR A 268 -11.02 -17.52 16.71
C TYR A 268 -12.22 -17.39 17.65
N ALA A 269 -12.76 -18.50 18.13
CA ALA A 269 -13.79 -18.47 19.18
C ALA A 269 -13.26 -17.90 20.50
N ILE A 270 -12.00 -18.17 20.86
CA ILE A 270 -11.36 -17.56 22.03
C ILE A 270 -11.10 -16.05 21.79
N LEU A 271 -10.63 -15.67 20.60
CA LEU A 271 -10.47 -14.27 20.21
C LEU A 271 -11.82 -13.52 20.30
N LYS A 272 -12.90 -14.11 19.80
CA LYS A 272 -14.26 -13.54 19.88
C LYS A 272 -14.62 -13.15 21.31
N ILE A 273 -14.37 -13.99 22.30
CA ILE A 273 -14.64 -13.70 23.72
C ILE A 273 -13.85 -12.47 24.20
N LEU A 274 -12.59 -12.30 23.77
CA LEU A 274 -11.81 -11.11 24.10
C LEU A 274 -12.40 -9.85 23.46
N ILE A 275 -12.77 -9.93 22.18
CA ILE A 275 -13.36 -8.81 21.44
C ILE A 275 -14.71 -8.41 22.04
N GLU A 276 -15.57 -9.37 22.39
CA GLU A 276 -16.83 -9.14 23.12
C GLU A 276 -16.59 -8.44 24.47
N LYS A 277 -15.59 -8.89 25.23
CA LYS A 277 -15.21 -8.23 26.49
C LYS A 277 -14.76 -6.79 26.27
N ASN A 278 -13.91 -6.54 25.27
CA ASN A 278 -13.40 -5.20 24.98
C ASN A 278 -14.50 -4.28 24.45
N SER A 279 -15.50 -4.80 23.72
CA SER A 279 -16.62 -4.01 23.20
C SER A 279 -17.47 -3.36 24.30
N ASN A 280 -17.49 -3.94 25.52
CA ASN A 280 -18.15 -3.33 26.68
C ASN A 280 -17.46 -2.06 27.18
N ASN A 281 -16.22 -1.82 26.77
CA ASN A 281 -15.43 -0.63 27.07
C ASN A 281 -15.13 0.19 25.81
N ALA A 282 -15.88 -0.05 24.72
CA ALA A 282 -15.73 0.68 23.48
C ALA A 282 -15.79 2.20 23.72
N ARG A 283 -15.01 2.96 22.94
CA ARG A 283 -15.05 4.42 23.01
C ARG A 283 -16.44 4.93 22.58
N GLU A 284 -16.90 5.95 23.27
CA GLU A 284 -18.14 6.66 22.93
C GLU A 284 -17.99 7.46 21.64
N PHE A 285 -16.79 8.03 21.41
CA PHE A 285 -16.51 8.90 20.28
C PHE A 285 -15.55 8.23 19.30
N ASP A 286 -15.75 8.51 18.01
CA ASP A 286 -15.01 7.86 16.93
C ASP A 286 -13.62 8.48 16.68
N GLY A 287 -13.49 9.79 16.90
CA GLY A 287 -12.22 10.49 16.69
C GLY A 287 -11.13 10.14 17.70
N VAL A 288 -9.87 10.17 17.25
CA VAL A 288 -8.72 9.83 18.12
C VAL A 288 -8.45 10.84 19.21
N TRP A 289 -9.02 12.05 19.15
CA TRP A 289 -9.00 13.03 20.24
C TRP A 289 -9.57 12.48 21.55
N SER A 290 -10.41 11.45 21.48
CA SER A 290 -11.00 10.77 22.65
C SER A 290 -10.05 9.77 23.33
N LEU A 291 -8.91 9.48 22.72
CA LEU A 291 -7.86 8.62 23.29
C LEU A 291 -6.98 9.41 24.27
N PRO A 292 -6.34 8.74 25.25
CA PRO A 292 -5.29 9.36 26.02
C PRO A 292 -4.24 9.97 25.06
N ASN A 293 -3.82 11.22 25.30
CA ASN A 293 -2.86 11.93 24.44
C ASN A 293 -3.24 11.93 22.92
N GLY A 294 -4.54 11.91 22.60
CA GLY A 294 -5.06 11.73 21.25
C GLY A 294 -4.66 12.83 20.26
N ASP A 295 -4.58 14.09 20.72
CA ASP A 295 -4.16 15.23 19.87
C ASP A 295 -2.70 15.06 19.39
N ASN A 296 -1.78 14.63 20.28
CA ASN A 296 -0.39 14.35 19.90
C ASN A 296 -0.29 13.09 19.03
N TYR A 297 -1.15 12.10 19.26
CA TYR A 297 -1.24 10.94 18.36
C TYR A 297 -1.69 11.36 16.96
N TYR A 298 -2.72 12.19 16.84
CA TYR A 298 -3.17 12.66 15.54
C TYR A 298 -2.11 13.50 14.81
N LYS A 299 -1.45 14.40 15.55
CA LYS A 299 -0.30 15.15 15.01
C LYS A 299 0.81 14.22 14.49
N HIS A 300 1.13 13.16 15.21
CA HIS A 300 2.10 12.15 14.77
C HIS A 300 1.61 11.43 13.50
N ARG A 301 0.32 11.07 13.42
CA ARG A 301 -0.27 10.45 12.24
C ARG A 301 -0.22 11.38 11.01
N LEU A 302 -0.53 12.67 11.18
CA LEU A 302 -0.38 13.66 10.11
C LEU A 302 1.06 13.73 9.60
N GLN A 303 2.06 13.76 10.48
CA GLN A 303 3.47 13.73 10.07
C GLN A 303 3.85 12.48 9.27
N ILE A 304 3.34 11.30 9.65
CA ILE A 304 3.55 10.04 8.90
C ILE A 304 3.00 10.16 7.48
N PHE A 305 1.75 10.63 7.35
CA PHE A 305 1.02 10.52 6.10
C PHE A 305 1.13 11.73 5.20
N THR A 306 1.36 12.92 5.74
CA THR A 306 1.60 14.13 4.92
C THR A 306 3.08 14.42 4.73
N THR A 307 3.94 13.92 5.62
CA THR A 307 5.38 14.22 5.67
C THR A 307 5.67 15.72 5.71
N THR A 308 4.76 16.50 6.30
CA THR A 308 4.83 17.95 6.49
C THR A 308 4.60 18.30 7.97
N ASP A 309 4.80 19.56 8.33
CA ASP A 309 4.51 20.10 9.66
C ASP A 309 3.12 20.80 9.72
N LEU A 310 2.29 20.62 8.68
CA LEU A 310 0.94 21.20 8.65
C LEU A 310 0.11 20.72 9.83
N SER A 311 -0.54 21.66 10.50
CA SER A 311 -1.51 21.37 11.57
C SER A 311 -2.83 20.84 10.99
N ALA A 312 -3.61 20.18 11.84
CA ALA A 312 -4.95 19.74 11.47
C ALA A 312 -5.84 20.91 11.03
N ASP A 313 -5.68 22.10 11.63
CA ASP A 313 -6.45 23.31 11.30
C ASP A 313 -6.10 23.84 9.90
N GLU A 314 -4.81 23.87 9.56
CA GLU A 314 -4.37 24.28 8.23
C GLU A 314 -4.85 23.31 7.16
N ILE A 315 -4.76 21.99 7.40
CA ILE A 315 -5.26 20.97 6.48
C ILE A 315 -6.78 21.06 6.32
N HIS A 316 -7.53 21.25 7.41
CA HIS A 316 -8.98 21.40 7.37
C HIS A 316 -9.43 22.59 6.53
N ASN A 317 -8.84 23.77 6.80
CA ASN A 317 -9.15 25.01 6.09
C ASN A 317 -8.76 24.92 4.60
N LEU A 318 -7.63 24.28 4.30
CA LEU A 318 -7.21 24.01 2.92
C LEU A 318 -8.24 23.11 2.20
N GLY A 319 -8.72 22.07 2.88
CA GLY A 319 -9.78 21.20 2.37
C GLY A 319 -11.07 21.94 2.07
N LEU A 320 -11.56 22.76 3.00
CA LEU A 320 -12.78 23.56 2.82
C LEU A 320 -12.67 24.48 1.60
N LYS A 321 -11.53 25.20 1.48
CA LYS A 321 -11.28 26.09 0.35
C LYS A 321 -11.31 25.33 -0.98
N MET A 322 -10.61 24.19 -1.05
CA MET A 322 -10.55 23.40 -2.28
C MET A 322 -11.91 22.81 -2.65
N VAL A 323 -12.70 22.36 -1.68
CA VAL A 323 -14.06 21.88 -1.94
C VAL A 323 -14.91 22.99 -2.57
N GLU A 324 -14.87 24.20 -2.05
CA GLU A 324 -15.60 25.36 -2.59
C GLU A 324 -15.14 25.69 -4.03
N GLU A 325 -13.83 25.76 -4.27
CA GLU A 325 -13.26 26.06 -5.57
C GLU A 325 -13.65 25.00 -6.63
N ILE A 326 -13.50 23.71 -6.31
CA ILE A 326 -13.83 22.62 -7.23
C ILE A 326 -15.33 22.55 -7.51
N GLN A 327 -16.17 22.70 -6.47
CA GLN A 327 -17.63 22.75 -6.65
C GLN A 327 -18.06 23.92 -7.55
N SER A 328 -17.40 25.07 -7.44
CA SER A 328 -17.67 26.23 -8.30
C SER A 328 -17.31 25.94 -9.77
N GLU A 329 -16.19 25.26 -10.01
CA GLU A 329 -15.77 24.85 -11.37
C GLU A 329 -16.77 23.83 -11.96
N ILE A 330 -17.16 22.80 -11.20
CA ILE A 330 -18.15 21.81 -11.63
C ILE A 330 -19.49 22.49 -11.97
N LYS A 331 -19.99 23.39 -11.10
CA LYS A 331 -21.23 24.11 -11.35
C LYS A 331 -21.18 24.97 -12.60
N SER A 332 -20.03 25.56 -12.90
CA SER A 332 -19.84 26.35 -14.12
C SER A 332 -19.96 25.50 -15.38
N ILE A 333 -19.40 24.28 -15.37
CA ILE A 333 -19.51 23.34 -16.46
C ILE A 333 -20.96 22.83 -16.61
N LEU A 334 -21.59 22.44 -15.48
CA LEU A 334 -22.97 21.96 -15.48
C LEU A 334 -23.96 23.02 -16.00
N LEU A 335 -23.75 24.29 -15.64
CA LEU A 335 -24.55 25.40 -16.18
C LEU A 335 -24.40 25.53 -17.70
N ALA A 336 -23.18 25.41 -18.23
CA ALA A 336 -22.92 25.45 -19.66
C ALA A 336 -23.58 24.27 -20.41
N GLU A 337 -23.68 23.11 -19.76
CA GLU A 337 -24.37 21.91 -20.29
C GLU A 337 -25.90 21.94 -20.06
N GLY A 338 -26.45 23.04 -19.49
CA GLY A 338 -27.89 23.27 -19.38
C GLY A 338 -28.55 22.73 -18.10
N TYR A 339 -27.77 22.35 -17.08
CA TYR A 339 -28.31 21.90 -15.79
C TYR A 339 -28.70 23.09 -14.90
N ASP A 340 -29.73 22.88 -14.05
CA ASP A 340 -30.13 23.86 -13.05
C ASP A 340 -29.23 23.78 -11.81
N ILE A 341 -28.23 24.66 -11.74
CA ILE A 341 -27.24 24.72 -10.66
C ILE A 341 -27.78 25.26 -9.33
N ASN A 342 -29.07 25.69 -9.25
CA ASN A 342 -29.72 25.99 -7.99
C ASN A 342 -30.11 24.75 -7.20
N ARG A 343 -30.09 23.60 -7.83
CA ARG A 343 -30.28 22.30 -7.18
C ARG A 343 -29.01 21.93 -6.39
N PRO A 344 -29.15 21.11 -5.31
CA PRO A 344 -27.99 20.55 -4.62
C PRO A 344 -27.06 19.82 -5.60
N LEU A 345 -25.76 20.00 -5.45
CA LEU A 345 -24.77 19.37 -6.32
C LEU A 345 -24.84 17.83 -6.23
N ALA A 346 -25.12 17.31 -5.03
CA ALA A 346 -25.33 15.87 -4.82
C ALA A 346 -26.48 15.31 -5.71
N ASP A 347 -27.59 16.05 -5.86
CA ASP A 347 -28.70 15.62 -6.73
C ASP A 347 -28.29 15.61 -8.20
N LEU A 348 -27.47 16.57 -8.63
CA LEU A 348 -26.95 16.63 -10.00
C LEU A 348 -25.97 15.48 -10.26
N PHE A 349 -25.16 15.09 -9.30
CA PHE A 349 -24.30 13.91 -9.42
C PHE A 349 -25.11 12.61 -9.49
N VAL A 350 -26.18 12.48 -8.70
CA VAL A 350 -27.09 11.33 -8.81
C VAL A 350 -27.73 11.26 -10.20
N GLU A 351 -28.14 12.41 -10.77
CA GLU A 351 -28.67 12.47 -12.12
C GLU A 351 -27.63 12.03 -13.15
N LEU A 352 -26.41 12.57 -13.12
CA LEU A 352 -25.31 12.17 -14.02
C LEU A 352 -24.93 10.71 -13.89
N ASN A 353 -24.81 10.20 -12.67
CA ASN A 353 -24.44 8.81 -12.42
C ASN A 353 -25.47 7.80 -12.92
N ASN A 354 -26.74 8.20 -13.09
CA ASN A 354 -27.82 7.37 -13.61
C ASN A 354 -28.20 7.69 -15.06
N ASP A 355 -27.53 8.63 -15.71
CA ASP A 355 -27.81 8.97 -17.11
C ASP A 355 -27.38 7.81 -18.03
N PRO A 356 -28.31 7.24 -18.82
CA PRO A 356 -28.01 6.11 -19.71
C PRO A 356 -26.90 6.38 -20.72
N ARG A 357 -26.59 7.65 -21.00
CA ARG A 357 -25.49 8.01 -21.93
C ARG A 357 -24.12 7.58 -21.41
N PHE A 358 -23.99 7.44 -20.09
CA PHE A 358 -22.71 7.16 -19.43
C PHE A 358 -22.62 5.76 -18.83
N LEU A 359 -23.64 4.93 -19.01
CA LEU A 359 -23.71 3.60 -18.44
C LEU A 359 -23.42 2.53 -19.49
N PHE A 360 -22.71 1.50 -19.07
CA PHE A 360 -22.59 0.25 -19.85
C PHE A 360 -23.76 -0.67 -19.57
N GLU A 361 -24.03 -1.58 -20.51
CA GLU A 361 -25.03 -2.64 -20.31
C GLU A 361 -24.61 -3.55 -19.14
N ASP A 362 -25.55 -3.88 -18.25
CA ASP A 362 -25.27 -4.81 -17.15
C ASP A 362 -25.26 -6.26 -17.65
N SER A 363 -24.18 -6.61 -18.32
CA SER A 363 -23.91 -7.91 -18.94
C SER A 363 -22.40 -8.22 -18.88
N ASP A 364 -22.02 -9.45 -19.20
CA ASP A 364 -20.60 -9.79 -19.32
C ASP A 364 -19.95 -9.08 -20.52
N ASP A 365 -20.69 -8.86 -21.60
CA ASP A 365 -20.23 -8.07 -22.75
C ASP A 365 -20.01 -6.60 -22.35
N GLY A 366 -20.88 -6.03 -21.50
CA GLY A 366 -20.70 -4.70 -20.94
C GLY A 366 -19.46 -4.60 -20.03
N ARG A 367 -19.17 -5.63 -19.24
CA ARG A 367 -17.94 -5.69 -18.44
C ARG A 367 -16.68 -5.74 -19.31
N GLU A 368 -16.71 -6.51 -20.39
CA GLU A 368 -15.57 -6.51 -21.33
C GLU A 368 -15.43 -5.16 -22.04
N ALA A 369 -16.53 -4.51 -22.43
CA ALA A 369 -16.50 -3.18 -23.02
C ALA A 369 -15.85 -2.13 -22.08
N ILE A 370 -16.09 -2.22 -20.77
CA ILE A 370 -15.40 -1.37 -19.77
C ILE A 370 -13.89 -1.64 -19.81
N LEU A 371 -13.46 -2.90 -19.82
CA LEU A 371 -12.04 -3.23 -19.87
C LEU A 371 -11.37 -2.77 -21.17
N GLU A 372 -12.07 -2.89 -22.29
CA GLU A 372 -11.60 -2.38 -23.59
C GLU A 372 -11.47 -0.86 -23.58
N GLU A 373 -12.43 -0.14 -23.00
CA GLU A 373 -12.37 1.32 -22.89
C GLU A 373 -11.20 1.76 -22.01
N TYR A 374 -10.94 1.10 -20.89
CA TYR A 374 -9.75 1.36 -20.07
C TYR A 374 -8.44 1.10 -20.83
N ARG A 375 -8.38 0.02 -21.63
CA ARG A 375 -7.21 -0.25 -22.49
C ARG A 375 -7.01 0.85 -23.51
N ARG A 376 -8.10 1.33 -24.15
CA ARG A 376 -8.06 2.44 -25.11
C ARG A 376 -7.55 3.74 -24.47
N ILE A 377 -8.09 4.12 -23.30
CA ILE A 377 -7.63 5.31 -22.56
C ILE A 377 -6.14 5.18 -22.23
N ASN A 378 -5.72 4.00 -21.81
CA ASN A 378 -4.33 3.73 -21.45
C ASN A 378 -3.39 3.88 -22.66
N ASP A 379 -3.76 3.32 -23.82
CA ASP A 379 -2.96 3.40 -25.05
C ASP A 379 -2.85 4.85 -25.55
N GLU A 380 -3.92 5.64 -25.49
CA GLU A 380 -3.90 7.07 -25.80
C GLU A 380 -2.96 7.84 -24.85
N THR A 381 -2.99 7.50 -23.56
CA THR A 381 -2.14 8.15 -22.56
C THR A 381 -0.65 7.81 -22.76
N TYR A 382 -0.33 6.56 -23.12
CA TYR A 382 1.05 6.20 -23.46
C TYR A 382 1.63 7.05 -24.61
N ALA A 383 0.81 7.45 -25.57
CA ALA A 383 1.25 8.26 -26.70
C ALA A 383 1.74 9.67 -26.30
N MET A 384 1.21 10.23 -25.21
CA MET A 384 1.61 11.57 -24.73
C MET A 384 2.86 11.55 -23.84
N LEU A 385 3.21 10.41 -23.23
CA LEU A 385 4.29 10.37 -22.24
C LEU A 385 5.64 10.95 -22.73
N PRO A 386 6.08 10.72 -24.00
CA PRO A 386 7.34 11.27 -24.50
C PRO A 386 7.40 12.81 -24.49
N ASP A 387 6.26 13.50 -24.48
CA ASP A 387 6.22 14.96 -24.45
C ASP A 387 6.41 15.52 -23.03
N TYR A 388 6.16 14.70 -22.00
CA TYR A 388 6.19 15.12 -20.59
C TYR A 388 7.27 14.44 -19.76
N PHE A 389 7.89 13.36 -20.22
CA PHE A 389 8.85 12.57 -19.46
C PHE A 389 10.12 12.26 -20.27
N ASN A 390 11.28 12.34 -19.62
CA ASN A 390 12.55 11.88 -20.19
C ASN A 390 12.70 10.36 -20.06
N GLU A 391 12.26 9.80 -18.92
CA GLU A 391 12.29 8.38 -18.63
C GLU A 391 10.89 7.77 -18.77
N LEU A 392 10.83 6.62 -19.45
CA LEU A 392 9.59 5.88 -19.65
C LEU A 392 9.74 4.44 -19.13
N PRO A 393 8.70 3.85 -18.52
CA PRO A 393 8.77 2.47 -18.05
C PRO A 393 8.89 1.49 -19.22
N GLN A 394 9.75 0.47 -19.05
CA GLN A 394 9.88 -0.63 -20.01
C GLN A 394 8.71 -1.62 -19.87
N ALA A 395 8.32 -1.89 -18.62
CA ALA A 395 7.15 -2.71 -18.33
C ALA A 395 5.87 -1.99 -18.74
N LYS A 396 5.00 -2.69 -19.48
CA LYS A 396 3.64 -2.20 -19.75
C LYS A 396 2.69 -2.68 -18.66
N VAL A 397 1.67 -1.86 -18.37
CA VAL A 397 0.57 -2.26 -17.49
C VAL A 397 -0.53 -2.94 -18.30
N VAL A 398 -1.07 -4.04 -17.75
CA VAL A 398 -2.25 -4.69 -18.31
C VAL A 398 -3.47 -4.33 -17.46
N VAL A 399 -4.62 -4.13 -18.13
CA VAL A 399 -5.90 -3.89 -17.46
C VAL A 399 -6.59 -5.23 -17.23
N LYS A 400 -7.00 -5.49 -16.00
CA LYS A 400 -7.68 -6.72 -15.59
C LYS A 400 -8.91 -6.42 -14.75
N ARG A 401 -9.85 -7.35 -14.75
CA ARG A 401 -10.95 -7.38 -13.79
C ARG A 401 -10.42 -7.83 -12.42
N VAL A 402 -10.90 -7.21 -11.34
CA VAL A 402 -10.73 -7.75 -9.98
C VAL A 402 -11.28 -9.19 -9.95
N PRO A 403 -10.62 -10.16 -9.31
CA PRO A 403 -11.15 -11.51 -9.21
C PRO A 403 -12.57 -11.52 -8.65
N ILE A 404 -13.49 -12.23 -9.30
CA ILE A 404 -14.94 -12.20 -9.01
C ILE A 404 -15.24 -12.49 -7.54
N PHE A 405 -14.51 -13.42 -6.92
CA PHE A 405 -14.70 -13.77 -5.52
C PHE A 405 -14.37 -12.64 -4.53
N SER A 406 -13.54 -11.67 -4.93
CA SER A 406 -13.11 -10.55 -4.09
C SER A 406 -13.74 -9.21 -4.48
N GLU A 407 -14.40 -9.09 -5.63
CA GLU A 407 -14.98 -7.83 -6.14
C GLU A 407 -15.86 -7.12 -5.12
N LYS A 408 -16.70 -7.85 -4.41
CA LYS A 408 -17.66 -7.29 -3.44
C LYS A 408 -17.01 -6.51 -2.30
N SER A 409 -15.76 -6.83 -1.96
CA SER A 409 -15.02 -6.21 -0.85
C SER A 409 -13.80 -5.41 -1.29
N ALA A 410 -13.48 -5.42 -2.59
CA ALA A 410 -12.35 -4.68 -3.14
C ALA A 410 -12.72 -3.20 -3.38
N ALA A 411 -11.71 -2.33 -3.42
CA ALA A 411 -11.86 -0.96 -3.89
C ALA A 411 -12.30 -0.89 -5.36
N GLY A 412 -12.74 0.27 -5.83
CA GLY A 412 -13.15 0.49 -7.23
C GLY A 412 -12.07 0.18 -8.28
N GLY A 413 -10.80 0.27 -7.87
CA GLY A 413 -9.63 -0.14 -8.65
C GLY A 413 -8.38 -0.14 -7.79
N TYR A 414 -7.34 -0.84 -8.24
CA TYR A 414 -6.01 -0.81 -7.61
C TYR A 414 -4.91 -1.25 -8.58
N TYR A 415 -3.73 -0.68 -8.41
CA TYR A 415 -2.54 -1.06 -9.15
C TYR A 415 -1.70 -2.12 -8.42
N GLN A 416 -1.16 -3.06 -9.18
CA GLN A 416 -0.18 -4.04 -8.72
C GLN A 416 1.07 -4.01 -9.62
N GLY A 417 2.22 -3.67 -9.05
CA GLY A 417 3.49 -3.65 -9.76
C GLY A 417 3.90 -5.01 -10.34
N SER A 418 4.79 -5.02 -11.33
CA SER A 418 5.38 -6.24 -11.86
C SER A 418 6.16 -7.00 -10.78
N SER A 419 6.30 -8.32 -10.95
CA SER A 419 7.25 -9.06 -10.11
C SER A 419 8.69 -8.65 -10.44
N LEU A 420 9.58 -8.74 -9.45
CA LEU A 420 10.99 -8.36 -9.62
C LEU A 420 11.73 -9.24 -10.62
N ASP A 421 11.29 -10.48 -10.79
CA ASP A 421 11.84 -11.45 -11.77
C ASP A 421 11.20 -11.33 -13.17
N GLY A 422 10.25 -10.41 -13.36
CA GLY A 422 9.53 -10.19 -14.62
C GLY A 422 8.52 -11.29 -15.00
N SER A 423 8.32 -12.31 -14.15
CA SER A 423 7.39 -13.42 -14.44
C SER A 423 5.92 -12.99 -14.44
N ARG A 424 5.58 -11.96 -13.68
CA ARG A 424 4.24 -11.37 -13.63
C ARG A 424 4.27 -9.92 -14.11
N PRO A 425 3.47 -9.54 -15.14
CA PRO A 425 3.39 -8.16 -15.59
C PRO A 425 2.77 -7.25 -14.53
N ALA A 426 3.04 -5.95 -14.63
CA ALA A 426 2.26 -4.95 -13.92
C ALA A 426 0.80 -4.98 -14.36
N ALA A 427 -0.11 -4.82 -13.43
CA ALA A 427 -1.54 -4.80 -13.73
C ALA A 427 -2.27 -3.76 -12.88
N TRP A 428 -3.24 -3.09 -13.48
CA TRP A 428 -4.24 -2.42 -12.69
C TRP A 428 -5.58 -3.15 -12.84
N TYR A 429 -6.28 -3.27 -11.73
CA TYR A 429 -7.48 -4.07 -11.59
C TYR A 429 -8.70 -3.16 -11.46
N ALA A 430 -9.66 -3.27 -12.38
CA ALA A 430 -10.95 -2.60 -12.30
C ALA A 430 -11.96 -3.48 -11.56
N ASN A 431 -12.65 -2.93 -10.59
CA ASN A 431 -13.75 -3.60 -9.91
C ASN A 431 -15.03 -3.46 -10.73
N LEU A 432 -15.57 -4.58 -11.19
CA LEU A 432 -16.76 -4.63 -12.03
C LEU A 432 -17.95 -5.33 -11.35
N TYR A 433 -17.95 -5.34 -9.99
CA TYR A 433 -19.05 -5.91 -9.20
C TYR A 433 -20.37 -5.18 -9.47
N ASP A 434 -20.36 -3.88 -9.32
CA ASP A 434 -21.48 -3.00 -9.69
C ASP A 434 -21.10 -2.21 -10.94
N ILE A 435 -21.57 -2.68 -12.08
CA ILE A 435 -21.24 -2.06 -13.37
C ILE A 435 -21.76 -0.61 -13.46
N LYS A 436 -22.83 -0.27 -12.71
CA LYS A 436 -23.37 1.09 -12.65
C LYS A 436 -22.50 2.06 -11.86
N ALA A 437 -21.53 1.56 -11.10
CA ALA A 437 -20.53 2.39 -10.46
C ALA A 437 -19.45 2.90 -11.43
N THR A 438 -19.38 2.32 -12.65
CA THR A 438 -18.40 2.68 -13.68
C THR A 438 -19.07 3.51 -14.79
N GLN A 439 -19.16 4.82 -14.59
CA GLN A 439 -19.63 5.74 -15.64
C GLN A 439 -18.48 6.10 -16.58
N THR A 440 -18.77 6.19 -17.89
CA THR A 440 -17.78 6.47 -18.93
C THR A 440 -16.98 7.75 -18.65
N PHE A 441 -17.64 8.80 -18.17
CA PHE A 441 -17.00 10.10 -17.91
C PHE A 441 -16.04 10.11 -16.71
N LYS A 442 -16.11 9.10 -15.82
CA LYS A 442 -15.17 8.94 -14.68
C LYS A 442 -13.96 8.07 -15.00
N MET A 443 -14.07 7.27 -16.07
CA MET A 443 -13.04 6.30 -16.42
C MET A 443 -11.66 6.92 -16.69
N PRO A 444 -11.54 8.08 -17.37
CA PRO A 444 -10.24 8.67 -17.62
C PRO A 444 -9.47 8.98 -16.35
N ALA A 445 -10.10 9.64 -15.36
CA ALA A 445 -9.44 10.01 -14.11
C ALA A 445 -8.87 8.78 -13.38
N LEU A 446 -9.66 7.70 -13.25
CA LEU A 446 -9.20 6.47 -12.61
C LEU A 446 -8.06 5.80 -13.39
N SER A 447 -8.15 5.79 -14.73
CA SER A 447 -7.08 5.25 -15.58
C SER A 447 -5.77 6.03 -15.43
N PHE A 448 -5.83 7.37 -15.39
CA PHE A 448 -4.66 8.23 -15.19
C PHE A 448 -4.03 8.03 -13.81
N HIS A 449 -4.84 7.77 -12.79
CA HIS A 449 -4.39 7.48 -11.44
C HIS A 449 -3.67 6.13 -11.33
N GLU A 450 -4.32 5.05 -11.77
CA GLU A 450 -3.84 3.68 -11.56
C GLU A 450 -2.76 3.27 -12.57
N ALA A 451 -2.91 3.68 -13.83
CA ALA A 451 -1.99 3.31 -14.89
C ALA A 451 -0.94 4.40 -15.16
N VAL A 452 -0.98 5.01 -16.33
CA VAL A 452 -0.08 6.10 -16.73
C VAL A 452 -0.86 7.41 -16.86
N PRO A 453 -0.27 8.54 -16.46
CA PRO A 453 1.06 8.73 -15.89
C PRO A 453 1.15 8.55 -14.35
N GLY A 454 0.15 7.90 -13.72
CA GLY A 454 0.02 7.73 -12.27
C GLY A 454 0.88 6.62 -11.67
N HIS A 455 0.26 5.73 -10.90
CA HIS A 455 0.94 4.70 -10.12
C HIS A 455 1.87 3.81 -10.94
N HIS A 456 1.43 3.34 -12.11
CA HIS A 456 2.27 2.49 -12.94
C HIS A 456 3.57 3.19 -13.37
N LEU A 457 3.48 4.42 -13.89
CA LEU A 457 4.68 5.16 -14.30
C LEU A 457 5.64 5.33 -13.13
N GLN A 458 5.16 5.84 -12.00
CA GLN A 458 5.98 6.13 -10.82
C GLN A 458 6.65 4.87 -10.25
N ILE A 459 5.88 3.79 -10.07
CA ILE A 459 6.37 2.57 -9.44
C ILE A 459 7.29 1.80 -10.38
N ALA A 460 6.95 1.70 -11.68
CA ALA A 460 7.79 1.02 -12.65
C ALA A 460 9.13 1.75 -12.85
N LEU A 461 9.13 3.07 -12.99
CA LEU A 461 10.38 3.85 -13.07
C LEU A 461 11.25 3.64 -11.82
N ASN A 462 10.65 3.65 -10.62
CA ASN A 462 11.41 3.37 -9.39
C ASN A 462 11.99 1.95 -9.38
N GLN A 463 11.24 0.94 -9.83
CA GLN A 463 11.72 -0.44 -9.90
C GLN A 463 12.82 -0.64 -10.96
N GLU A 464 12.68 0.00 -12.11
CA GLU A 464 13.59 -0.14 -13.26
C GLU A 464 14.85 0.71 -13.15
N ASN A 465 14.87 1.74 -12.29
CA ASN A 465 16.01 2.64 -12.13
C ASN A 465 17.22 1.93 -11.50
N THR A 466 18.13 1.44 -12.34
CA THR A 466 19.34 0.75 -11.88
C THR A 466 20.39 1.68 -11.24
N ASN A 467 20.20 3.00 -11.28
CA ASN A 467 21.11 3.96 -10.66
C ASN A 467 20.82 4.21 -9.16
N GLN A 468 19.86 3.50 -8.59
CA GLN A 468 19.49 3.60 -7.18
C GLN A 468 20.03 2.40 -6.37
N THR A 469 20.28 2.62 -5.07
CA THR A 469 20.56 1.54 -4.11
C THR A 469 19.28 0.76 -3.78
N LEU A 470 19.39 -0.39 -3.14
CA LEU A 470 18.23 -1.15 -2.68
C LEU A 470 17.38 -0.34 -1.71
N TRP A 471 18.03 0.41 -0.84
CA TRP A 471 17.33 1.24 0.14
C TRP A 471 16.51 2.33 -0.51
N ASN A 472 17.02 3.02 -1.54
CA ASN A 472 16.25 4.03 -2.28
C ASN A 472 14.97 3.44 -2.92
N LYS A 473 15.05 2.19 -3.41
CA LYS A 473 13.92 1.52 -4.05
C LYS A 473 12.89 1.00 -3.08
N PHE A 474 13.31 0.48 -1.93
CA PHE A 474 12.46 -0.33 -1.06
C PHE A 474 12.46 0.09 0.41
N GLY A 475 13.41 0.92 0.84
CA GLY A 475 13.63 1.23 2.25
C GLY A 475 12.67 2.25 2.84
N TYR A 476 12.13 3.13 2.02
CA TYR A 476 11.16 4.14 2.46
C TYR A 476 9.93 4.20 1.55
N ARG A 477 8.77 4.40 2.15
CA ARG A 477 7.50 4.57 1.44
C ARG A 477 6.63 5.59 2.18
N THR A 478 5.93 6.43 1.41
CA THR A 478 4.93 7.34 1.96
C THR A 478 3.77 7.52 1.00
N SER A 479 2.55 7.47 1.54
CA SER A 479 1.32 7.76 0.80
C SER A 479 1.33 9.16 0.20
N ALA A 480 1.90 10.16 0.90
CA ALA A 480 1.94 11.54 0.39
C ALA A 480 2.65 11.65 -0.96
N PHE A 481 3.73 10.91 -1.16
CA PHE A 481 4.43 10.89 -2.44
C PHE A 481 3.67 10.07 -3.49
N THR A 482 3.29 8.82 -3.15
CA THR A 482 2.72 7.89 -4.12
C THR A 482 1.32 8.32 -4.58
N GLU A 483 0.44 8.66 -3.64
CA GLU A 483 -0.92 9.13 -3.94
C GLU A 483 -0.94 10.57 -4.45
N GLY A 484 -0.05 11.40 -3.89
CA GLY A 484 0.12 12.77 -4.36
C GLY A 484 0.59 12.83 -5.81
N TRP A 485 1.51 11.95 -6.20
CA TRP A 485 1.91 11.79 -7.60
C TRP A 485 0.75 11.34 -8.48
N ALA A 486 -0.01 10.33 -8.07
CA ALA A 486 -1.13 9.82 -8.87
C ALA A 486 -2.23 10.89 -9.10
N LEU A 487 -2.56 11.69 -8.08
CA LEU A 487 -3.46 12.84 -8.24
C LEU A 487 -2.86 13.97 -9.09
N TYR A 488 -1.56 14.23 -8.97
CA TYR A 488 -0.86 15.15 -9.86
C TYR A 488 -0.93 14.67 -11.31
N ALA A 489 -0.79 13.37 -11.54
CA ALA A 489 -0.87 12.73 -12.84
C ALA A 489 -2.25 12.87 -13.50
N GLU A 490 -3.35 12.76 -12.71
CA GLU A 490 -4.70 13.05 -13.19
C GLU A 490 -4.79 14.49 -13.75
N ARG A 491 -4.27 15.47 -13.01
CA ARG A 491 -4.27 16.88 -13.46
C ARG A 491 -3.36 17.12 -14.66
N LEU A 492 -2.19 16.48 -14.70
CA LEU A 492 -1.29 16.55 -15.83
C LEU A 492 -1.94 16.02 -17.11
N ALA A 493 -2.71 14.94 -17.04
CA ALA A 493 -3.44 14.39 -18.17
C ALA A 493 -4.54 15.35 -18.68
N VAL A 494 -5.24 16.04 -17.77
CA VAL A 494 -6.17 17.13 -18.14
C VAL A 494 -5.44 18.25 -18.87
N GLU A 495 -4.32 18.73 -18.34
CA GLU A 495 -3.50 19.80 -18.94
C GLU A 495 -2.92 19.38 -20.30
N ALA A 496 -2.63 18.10 -20.50
CA ALA A 496 -2.19 17.52 -21.77
C ALA A 496 -3.31 17.35 -22.81
N GLY A 497 -4.57 17.67 -22.47
CA GLY A 497 -5.71 17.60 -23.38
C GLY A 497 -6.26 16.18 -23.62
N LEU A 498 -6.01 15.26 -22.68
CA LEU A 498 -6.55 13.89 -22.75
C LEU A 498 -8.01 13.80 -22.30
N VAL A 499 -8.49 14.77 -21.55
CA VAL A 499 -9.89 14.95 -21.22
C VAL A 499 -10.59 15.66 -22.37
N LYS A 500 -11.61 15.04 -22.99
CA LYS A 500 -12.10 15.40 -24.33
C LYS A 500 -13.40 16.21 -24.32
N ASP A 501 -14.19 16.03 -23.28
CA ASP A 501 -15.48 16.70 -23.21
C ASP A 501 -15.78 17.24 -21.79
N PRO A 502 -16.84 18.07 -21.65
CA PRO A 502 -17.20 18.65 -20.36
C PRO A 502 -17.55 17.62 -19.28
N TYR A 503 -18.10 16.45 -19.63
CA TYR A 503 -18.47 15.43 -18.68
C TYR A 503 -17.23 14.68 -18.15
N GLU A 504 -16.25 14.37 -19.01
CA GLU A 504 -14.97 13.83 -18.57
C GLU A 504 -14.23 14.81 -17.63
N MET A 505 -14.35 16.13 -17.89
CA MET A 505 -13.83 17.16 -16.96
C MET A 505 -14.57 17.12 -15.62
N ILE A 506 -15.90 16.96 -15.61
CA ILE A 506 -16.68 16.77 -14.37
C ILE A 506 -16.18 15.50 -13.65
N GLY A 507 -15.94 14.40 -14.35
CA GLY A 507 -15.41 13.17 -13.75
C GLY A 507 -14.05 13.36 -13.09
N SER A 508 -13.14 14.09 -13.75
CA SER A 508 -11.83 14.45 -13.19
C SER A 508 -11.96 15.36 -11.96
N LEU A 509 -12.84 16.36 -12.03
CA LEU A 509 -13.11 17.26 -10.89
C LEU A 509 -13.83 16.54 -9.73
N GLN A 510 -14.69 15.54 -9.99
CA GLN A 510 -15.25 14.71 -8.92
C GLN A 510 -14.17 13.88 -8.20
N SER A 511 -13.20 13.34 -8.96
CA SER A 511 -12.03 12.67 -8.37
C SER A 511 -11.25 13.61 -7.43
N GLU A 512 -11.01 14.85 -7.87
CA GLU A 512 -10.36 15.87 -7.05
C GLU A 512 -11.20 16.26 -5.84
N LEU A 513 -12.51 16.48 -6.02
CA LEU A 513 -13.45 16.88 -4.98
C LEU A 513 -13.53 15.86 -3.85
N PHE A 514 -13.59 14.59 -4.20
CA PHE A 514 -13.56 13.49 -3.24
C PHE A 514 -12.29 13.53 -2.36
N ARG A 515 -11.11 13.78 -2.97
CA ARG A 515 -9.84 13.87 -2.23
C ARG A 515 -9.71 15.18 -1.44
N ALA A 516 -10.30 16.27 -1.91
CA ALA A 516 -10.39 17.52 -1.13
C ALA A 516 -11.30 17.34 0.11
N ALA A 517 -12.46 16.69 -0.05
CA ALA A 517 -13.37 16.39 1.05
C ALA A 517 -12.72 15.49 2.12
N ARG A 518 -11.80 14.58 1.74
CA ARG A 518 -11.02 13.77 2.69
C ARG A 518 -10.20 14.63 3.67
N LEU A 519 -9.64 15.77 3.23
CA LEU A 519 -8.94 16.70 4.13
C LEU A 519 -9.86 17.21 5.23
N VAL A 520 -11.13 17.52 4.86
CA VAL A 520 -12.12 18.07 5.77
C VAL A 520 -12.62 17.03 6.75
N VAL A 521 -13.01 15.85 6.27
CA VAL A 521 -13.64 14.84 7.13
C VAL A 521 -12.65 14.14 8.05
N ASP A 522 -11.42 13.86 7.60
CA ASP A 522 -10.40 13.23 8.45
C ASP A 522 -10.02 14.16 9.62
N THR A 523 -9.73 15.43 9.34
CA THR A 523 -9.47 16.44 10.36
C THR A 523 -10.72 16.79 11.18
N GLY A 524 -11.91 16.75 10.57
CA GLY A 524 -13.20 16.87 11.22
C GLY A 524 -13.37 15.83 12.32
N LEU A 525 -13.19 14.57 11.99
CA LEU A 525 -13.29 13.43 12.90
C LEU A 525 -12.25 13.52 14.03
N HIS A 526 -10.97 13.75 13.67
CA HIS A 526 -9.86 13.53 14.59
C HIS A 526 -9.39 14.77 15.36
N ALA A 527 -9.74 15.99 14.88
CA ALA A 527 -9.37 17.25 15.53
C ALA A 527 -10.56 18.17 15.83
N LYS A 528 -11.63 18.14 15.03
CA LYS A 528 -12.80 19.01 15.22
C LYS A 528 -13.96 18.34 15.95
N LYS A 529 -13.77 17.09 16.40
CA LYS A 529 -14.74 16.32 17.19
C LYS A 529 -16.04 15.99 16.44
N TRP A 530 -15.98 15.91 15.11
CA TRP A 530 -17.12 15.46 14.33
C TRP A 530 -17.47 14.01 14.68
N THR A 531 -18.76 13.74 14.66
CA THR A 531 -19.29 12.38 14.73
C THR A 531 -19.10 11.66 13.40
N ARG A 532 -19.15 10.33 13.42
CA ARG A 532 -19.17 9.50 12.21
C ARG A 532 -20.26 9.95 11.23
N GLU A 533 -21.47 10.25 11.73
CA GLU A 533 -22.61 10.65 10.91
C GLU A 533 -22.41 12.02 10.26
N GLU A 534 -21.87 13.01 10.99
CA GLU A 534 -21.54 14.33 10.41
C GLU A 534 -20.54 14.21 9.28
N ALA A 535 -19.53 13.34 9.41
CA ALA A 535 -18.54 13.11 8.36
C ALA A 535 -19.16 12.39 7.15
N ILE A 536 -20.04 11.40 7.36
CA ILE A 536 -20.78 10.71 6.29
C ILE A 536 -21.64 11.72 5.51
N LEU A 537 -22.44 12.52 6.21
CA LEU A 537 -23.28 13.52 5.58
C LEU A 537 -22.44 14.55 4.80
N TYR A 538 -21.29 14.98 5.35
CA TYR A 538 -20.41 15.89 4.63
C TYR A 538 -19.94 15.31 3.28
N MET A 539 -19.53 14.03 3.24
CA MET A 539 -19.13 13.37 1.98
C MET A 539 -20.29 13.29 0.99
N MET A 540 -21.48 12.94 1.45
CA MET A 540 -22.68 12.88 0.62
C MET A 540 -23.04 14.26 0.04
N ASP A 541 -23.09 15.28 0.87
CA ASP A 541 -23.58 16.62 0.49
C ASP A 541 -22.56 17.39 -0.34
N ASN A 542 -21.26 17.20 -0.08
CA ASN A 542 -20.19 18.02 -0.66
C ASN A 542 -19.38 17.32 -1.74
N ALA A 543 -19.22 15.98 -1.68
CA ALA A 543 -18.51 15.22 -2.70
C ALA A 543 -19.45 14.42 -3.63
N GLY A 544 -20.74 14.31 -3.28
CA GLY A 544 -21.73 13.59 -4.09
C GLY A 544 -21.59 12.07 -4.00
N GLU A 545 -20.97 11.59 -2.93
CA GLU A 545 -20.81 10.16 -2.70
C GLU A 545 -22.11 9.51 -2.22
N VAL A 546 -22.35 8.27 -2.60
CA VAL A 546 -23.49 7.51 -2.07
C VAL A 546 -23.24 7.11 -0.61
N ARG A 547 -24.32 6.94 0.16
CA ARG A 547 -24.23 6.69 1.61
C ARG A 547 -23.36 5.45 1.95
N SER A 548 -23.52 4.35 1.21
CA SER A 548 -22.76 3.12 1.47
C SER A 548 -21.24 3.29 1.30
N GLU A 549 -20.83 4.07 0.30
CA GLU A 549 -19.42 4.39 0.06
C GLU A 549 -18.90 5.37 1.12
N SER A 550 -19.68 6.42 1.44
CA SER A 550 -19.36 7.35 2.50
C SER A 550 -19.17 6.66 3.86
N GLU A 551 -20.07 5.73 4.21
CA GLU A 551 -19.93 4.92 5.44
C GLU A 551 -18.64 4.09 5.45
N SER A 552 -18.33 3.41 4.36
CA SER A 552 -17.11 2.59 4.23
C SER A 552 -15.85 3.44 4.36
N GLU A 553 -15.80 4.57 3.68
CA GLU A 553 -14.65 5.48 3.68
C GLU A 553 -14.47 6.16 5.06
N ILE A 554 -15.53 6.67 5.67
CA ILE A 554 -15.46 7.30 6.99
C ILE A 554 -15.01 6.28 8.05
N GLU A 555 -15.53 5.07 8.01
CA GLU A 555 -15.08 4.01 8.91
C GLU A 555 -13.62 3.60 8.70
N ARG A 556 -13.13 3.67 7.46
CA ARG A 556 -11.71 3.51 7.15
C ARG A 556 -10.88 4.64 7.78
N TYR A 557 -11.31 5.91 7.65
CA TYR A 557 -10.57 7.05 8.20
C TYR A 557 -10.51 6.99 9.73
N ILE A 558 -11.59 6.56 10.38
CA ILE A 558 -11.65 6.42 11.83
C ILE A 558 -10.59 5.41 12.34
N VAL A 559 -10.38 4.30 11.63
CA VAL A 559 -9.39 3.28 12.03
C VAL A 559 -8.00 3.49 11.44
N TRP A 560 -7.88 4.39 10.46
CA TRP A 560 -6.60 4.73 9.80
C TRP A 560 -6.42 6.26 9.72
N PRO A 561 -6.32 6.94 10.87
CA PRO A 561 -6.32 8.40 10.93
C PRO A 561 -5.19 9.02 10.12
N ALA A 562 -5.46 10.14 9.48
CA ALA A 562 -4.60 10.95 8.64
C ALA A 562 -4.21 10.34 7.27
N GLN A 563 -4.43 9.04 7.04
CA GLN A 563 -4.05 8.45 5.75
C GLN A 563 -4.80 9.11 4.58
N ALA A 564 -6.07 9.42 4.77
CA ALA A 564 -6.91 10.04 3.76
C ALA A 564 -6.42 11.44 3.35
N THR A 565 -5.69 12.16 4.21
CA THR A 565 -5.16 13.50 3.91
C THR A 565 -3.95 13.46 2.97
N SER A 566 -3.24 12.34 2.90
CA SER A 566 -1.99 12.19 2.15
C SER A 566 -2.12 12.48 0.66
N TYR A 567 -3.23 12.08 0.06
CA TYR A 567 -3.54 12.22 -1.36
C TYR A 567 -3.45 13.67 -1.82
N MET A 568 -4.31 14.50 -1.27
CA MET A 568 -4.44 15.89 -1.70
C MET A 568 -3.27 16.75 -1.21
N ILE A 569 -2.73 16.51 -0.01
CA ILE A 569 -1.54 17.22 0.47
C ILE A 569 -0.34 16.94 -0.42
N GLY A 570 -0.15 15.68 -0.83
CA GLY A 570 0.92 15.30 -1.76
C GLY A 570 0.78 16.01 -3.12
N ARG A 571 -0.42 15.99 -3.71
CA ARG A 571 -0.70 16.69 -4.97
C ARG A 571 -0.42 18.19 -4.86
N ILE A 572 -0.94 18.84 -3.83
CA ILE A 572 -0.76 20.28 -3.63
C ILE A 572 0.73 20.62 -3.58
N LYS A 573 1.52 19.86 -2.83
CA LYS A 573 2.97 20.10 -2.72
C LYS A 573 3.67 19.92 -4.08
N ILE A 574 3.38 18.85 -4.81
CA ILE A 574 4.01 18.64 -6.14
C ILE A 574 3.62 19.76 -7.11
N MET A 575 2.35 20.19 -7.12
CA MET A 575 1.90 21.32 -7.94
C MET A 575 2.60 22.63 -7.54
N GLU A 576 2.68 22.92 -6.24
CA GLU A 576 3.39 24.10 -5.71
C GLU A 576 4.84 24.13 -6.17
N LEU A 577 5.54 22.99 -6.04
CA LEU A 577 6.94 22.88 -6.45
C LEU A 577 7.11 23.06 -7.95
N ARG A 578 6.21 22.54 -8.77
CA ARG A 578 6.21 22.73 -10.23
C ARG A 578 6.05 24.22 -10.59
N GLU A 579 5.02 24.85 -10.04
CA GLU A 579 4.76 26.26 -10.36
C GLU A 579 5.87 27.19 -9.84
N ARG A 580 6.47 26.87 -8.70
CA ARG A 580 7.64 27.58 -8.18
C ARG A 580 8.83 27.43 -9.13
N ALA A 581 9.17 26.21 -9.55
CA ALA A 581 10.25 25.97 -10.50
C ALA A 581 10.00 26.70 -11.84
N LYS A 582 8.76 26.66 -12.36
CA LYS A 582 8.36 27.35 -13.57
C LYS A 582 8.49 28.87 -13.44
N SER A 583 8.07 29.45 -12.32
CA SER A 583 8.15 30.87 -12.07
C SER A 583 9.60 31.35 -11.93
N GLU A 584 10.46 30.57 -11.29
CA GLU A 584 11.85 30.97 -11.01
C GLU A 584 12.83 30.73 -12.16
N LEU A 585 12.56 29.70 -12.98
CA LEU A 585 13.40 29.39 -14.16
C LEU A 585 12.92 30.05 -15.45
N GLY A 586 11.64 30.49 -15.52
CA GLY A 586 11.10 31.11 -16.74
C GLY A 586 11.28 30.22 -17.98
N ASP A 587 11.90 30.75 -19.03
CA ASP A 587 12.13 30.03 -20.29
C ASP A 587 13.11 28.85 -20.18
N LYS A 588 13.83 28.71 -19.06
CA LYS A 588 14.71 27.57 -18.78
C LYS A 588 13.95 26.39 -18.14
N PHE A 589 12.69 26.60 -17.72
CA PHE A 589 11.90 25.53 -17.15
C PHE A 589 11.56 24.44 -18.17
N ASN A 590 11.90 23.21 -17.85
CA ASN A 590 11.54 22.03 -18.64
C ASN A 590 10.74 21.06 -17.77
N ILE A 591 9.51 20.77 -18.17
CA ILE A 591 8.61 19.88 -17.44
C ILE A 591 9.16 18.45 -17.30
N LYS A 592 9.88 17.96 -18.32
CA LYS A 592 10.49 16.62 -18.30
C LYS A 592 11.60 16.54 -17.26
N ASP A 593 12.43 17.57 -17.16
CA ASP A 593 13.53 17.63 -16.18
C ASP A 593 12.96 17.72 -14.76
N PHE A 594 11.89 18.52 -14.57
CA PHE A 594 11.18 18.57 -13.30
C PHE A 594 10.63 17.19 -12.91
N HIS A 595 10.00 16.47 -13.83
CA HIS A 595 9.50 15.11 -13.57
C HIS A 595 10.63 14.12 -13.26
N SER A 596 11.79 14.23 -13.94
CA SER A 596 12.97 13.43 -13.62
C SER A 596 13.47 13.71 -12.19
N VAL A 597 13.47 14.97 -11.74
CA VAL A 597 13.83 15.33 -10.36
C VAL A 597 12.87 14.68 -9.35
N VAL A 598 11.57 14.68 -9.63
CA VAL A 598 10.57 14.08 -8.73
C VAL A 598 10.68 12.56 -8.69
N LEU A 599 10.78 11.89 -9.85
CA LEU A 599 10.58 10.45 -9.97
C LEU A 599 11.85 9.60 -9.83
N MET A 600 13.04 10.18 -10.18
CA MET A 600 14.25 9.36 -10.32
C MET A 600 15.10 9.29 -9.03
N ASN A 601 14.63 9.88 -7.93
CA ASN A 601 15.34 9.91 -6.64
C ASN A 601 14.74 8.99 -5.57
N GLY A 602 13.83 8.08 -5.95
CA GLY A 602 13.09 7.22 -5.02
C GLY A 602 11.87 7.93 -4.42
N ILE A 603 11.24 7.27 -3.45
CA ILE A 603 10.12 7.85 -2.71
C ILE A 603 10.66 8.74 -1.60
N LEU A 604 10.26 10.01 -1.58
CA LEU A 604 10.78 11.02 -0.66
C LEU A 604 9.67 11.57 0.26
N PRO A 605 9.98 11.95 1.51
CA PRO A 605 9.13 12.87 2.25
C PRO A 605 8.95 14.18 1.46
N LEU A 606 7.79 14.81 1.51
CA LEU A 606 7.52 16.04 0.74
C LEU A 606 8.46 17.19 1.11
N THR A 607 8.88 17.28 2.36
CA THR A 607 9.88 18.26 2.80
C THR A 607 11.25 18.03 2.16
N VAL A 608 11.65 16.78 1.98
CA VAL A 608 12.91 16.41 1.33
C VAL A 608 12.80 16.61 -0.19
N LEU A 609 11.64 16.30 -0.78
CA LEU A 609 11.37 16.60 -2.20
C LEU A 609 11.45 18.10 -2.47
N GLU A 610 10.93 18.94 -1.55
CA GLU A 610 11.03 20.39 -1.66
C GLU A 610 12.48 20.87 -1.73
N ALA A 611 13.33 20.42 -0.78
CA ALA A 611 14.75 20.76 -0.80
C ALA A 611 15.46 20.31 -2.09
N LEU A 612 15.08 19.15 -2.63
CA LEU A 612 15.62 18.64 -3.89
C LEU A 612 15.23 19.52 -5.09
N VAL A 613 13.98 19.98 -5.14
CA VAL A 613 13.49 20.88 -6.20
C VAL A 613 14.14 22.28 -6.06
N ASP A 614 14.33 22.78 -4.85
CA ASP A 614 15.04 24.05 -4.63
C ASP A 614 16.47 23.98 -5.18
N LYS A 615 17.17 22.89 -4.93
CA LYS A 615 18.48 22.65 -5.50
C LYS A 615 18.46 22.60 -7.03
N TYR A 616 17.49 21.91 -7.63
CA TYR A 616 17.29 21.90 -9.08
C TYR A 616 17.10 23.31 -9.65
N ILE A 617 16.32 24.15 -8.97
CA ILE A 617 16.11 25.54 -9.35
C ILE A 617 17.43 26.33 -9.30
N GLU A 618 18.19 26.22 -8.20
CA GLU A 618 19.47 26.91 -8.02
C GLU A 618 20.48 26.52 -9.10
N GLU A 619 20.64 25.24 -9.38
CA GLU A 619 21.59 24.74 -10.39
C GLU A 619 21.25 25.24 -11.81
N ASN A 620 19.96 25.30 -12.16
CA ASN A 620 19.52 25.74 -13.50
C ASN A 620 19.39 27.27 -13.65
N ARG A 621 19.38 28.04 -12.57
CA ARG A 621 19.50 29.49 -12.61
C ARG A 621 20.91 29.93 -13.03
N LEU A 622 21.94 29.20 -12.62
CA LEU A 622 23.35 29.52 -12.82
C LEU A 622 23.87 29.16 -14.22
N THR A 623 23.21 28.23 -14.90
CA THR A 623 23.49 27.84 -16.30
C THR A 623 22.70 28.69 -17.28
#